data_9efb89305fb1223c48d0e2016929ded2
#
_entry.id   9efb89305fb1223c48d0e2016929ded2
#
_cell.length_a   1.000
_cell.length_b   1.000
_cell.length_c   1.000
_cell.angle_alpha   90.00
_cell.angle_beta   90.00
_cell.angle_gamma   90.00
#
_symmetry.space_group_name_H-M   'P 1'
#
loop_
_entity.id
_entity.type
_entity.pdbx_description
1 polymer ?
#
loop_
_entity_poly.entity_id
_entity_poly.type
_entity_poly.pdbx_seq_one_letter_code
_entity_poly.pdbx_strand_id
1 'polypeptide(L)'
;MRLPHNSNNLAYVRSLRKNMTDAERNLWYEYLRPCPYKFTRQKSVGPYILDFYCASAQLAVEIDGSQHYEPQGQQQDAARTAYLQAFGIFVLRFSNRDVLLNLEGVAAEIERTILMRIFK
;
A
#
# COMPACT_ATOMS: atom_id res chain seq x y z
N MET A 1 2.93 18.19 3.79
CA MET A 1 4.25 17.65 4.17
C MET A 1 4.82 16.83 3.04
N ARG A 2 6.06 17.09 2.70
CA ARG A 2 6.73 16.33 1.64
C ARG A 2 7.31 15.04 2.22
N LEU A 3 6.94 13.90 1.64
CA LEU A 3 7.46 12.62 2.09
C LEU A 3 8.92 12.43 1.64
N PRO A 4 9.74 11.74 2.44
CA PRO A 4 11.10 11.43 2.03
C PRO A 4 11.12 10.54 0.79
N HIS A 5 12.10 10.78 -0.08
CA HIS A 5 12.26 10.06 -1.33
C HIS A 5 13.66 9.50 -1.42
N ASN A 6 13.79 8.28 -1.92
CA ASN A 6 15.07 7.63 -2.13
C ASN A 6 15.26 7.40 -3.63
N SER A 7 16.06 8.26 -4.27
CA SER A 7 16.31 8.17 -5.71
C SER A 7 17.04 6.89 -6.12
N ASN A 8 17.75 6.24 -5.19
CA ASN A 8 18.44 5.00 -5.48
C ASN A 8 17.47 3.83 -5.72
N ASN A 9 16.20 3.98 -5.31
CA ASN A 9 15.19 2.97 -5.51
C ASN A 9 14.46 3.09 -6.84
N LEU A 10 14.75 4.10 -7.66
CA LEU A 10 13.95 4.39 -8.84
C LEU A 10 13.87 3.22 -9.83
N ALA A 11 15.01 2.60 -10.13
CA ALA A 11 15.04 1.46 -11.06
C ALA A 11 14.25 0.26 -10.48
N TYR A 12 14.38 0.03 -9.18
CA TYR A 12 13.66 -1.05 -8.49
C TYR A 12 12.16 -0.78 -8.48
N VAL A 13 11.75 0.44 -8.19
CA VAL A 13 10.34 0.83 -8.22
C VAL A 13 9.73 0.62 -9.61
N ARG A 14 10.46 0.99 -10.67
CA ARG A 14 10.01 0.75 -12.04
C ARG A 14 9.85 -0.73 -12.34
N SER A 15 10.79 -1.55 -11.85
CA SER A 15 10.73 -3.00 -12.00
C SER A 15 9.49 -3.57 -11.29
N LEU A 16 9.19 -3.12 -10.07
CA LEU A 16 8.03 -3.57 -9.34
C LEU A 16 6.72 -3.21 -10.04
N ARG A 17 6.62 -1.99 -10.60
CA ARG A 17 5.43 -1.57 -11.36
C ARG A 17 5.22 -2.43 -12.60
N LYS A 18 6.30 -2.85 -13.23
CA LYS A 18 6.26 -3.67 -14.43
C LYS A 18 5.91 -5.12 -14.13
N ASN A 19 6.25 -5.60 -12.93
CA ASN A 19 6.13 -7.01 -12.55
C ASN A 19 5.18 -7.17 -11.36
N MET A 20 4.00 -6.54 -11.43
CA MET A 20 3.00 -6.68 -10.38
C MET A 20 2.48 -8.12 -10.29
N THR A 21 2.18 -8.56 -9.08
CA THR A 21 1.51 -9.85 -8.87
C THR A 21 0.08 -9.81 -9.39
N ASP A 22 -0.57 -10.97 -9.50
CA ASP A 22 -1.96 -11.03 -9.94
C ASP A 22 -2.89 -10.29 -8.99
N ALA A 23 -2.68 -10.42 -7.67
CA ALA A 23 -3.48 -9.70 -6.68
C ALA A 23 -3.29 -8.19 -6.81
N GLU A 24 -2.05 -7.72 -6.95
CA GLU A 24 -1.78 -6.30 -7.14
C GLU A 24 -2.43 -5.78 -8.41
N ARG A 25 -2.34 -6.54 -9.50
CA ARG A 25 -2.91 -6.16 -10.80
C ARG A 25 -4.42 -6.07 -10.72
N ASN A 26 -5.08 -7.05 -10.10
CA ASN A 26 -6.52 -7.04 -9.91
C ASN A 26 -6.97 -5.80 -9.12
N LEU A 27 -6.35 -5.57 -7.97
CA LEU A 27 -6.74 -4.44 -7.13
C LEU A 27 -6.52 -3.11 -7.86
N TRP A 28 -5.40 -2.99 -8.56
CA TRP A 28 -5.07 -1.75 -9.26
C TRP A 28 -6.06 -1.45 -10.39
N TYR A 29 -6.23 -2.40 -11.32
CA TYR A 29 -7.04 -2.11 -12.51
C TYR A 29 -8.54 -2.15 -12.24
N GLU A 30 -8.99 -3.00 -11.33
CA GLU A 30 -10.43 -3.12 -11.05
C GLU A 30 -10.95 -2.05 -10.09
N TYR A 31 -10.11 -1.56 -9.19
CA TYR A 31 -10.59 -0.64 -8.16
C TYR A 31 -9.76 0.63 -8.00
N LEU A 32 -8.45 0.53 -7.77
CA LEU A 32 -7.66 1.68 -7.37
C LEU A 32 -7.46 2.69 -8.50
N ARG A 33 -7.18 2.22 -9.70
CA ARG A 33 -6.95 3.11 -10.84
C ARG A 33 -8.18 3.95 -11.19
N PRO A 34 -9.41 3.38 -11.28
CA PRO A 34 -10.60 4.17 -11.56
C PRO A 34 -11.15 4.92 -10.34
N CYS A 35 -10.61 4.71 -9.15
CA CYS A 35 -11.08 5.34 -7.92
C CYS A 35 -10.98 6.87 -8.02
N PRO A 36 -12.01 7.63 -7.56
CA PRO A 36 -11.96 9.10 -7.57
C PRO A 36 -10.86 9.66 -6.68
N TYR A 37 -10.39 8.90 -5.70
CA TYR A 37 -9.27 9.28 -4.85
C TYR A 37 -7.99 8.67 -5.45
N LYS A 38 -7.10 9.54 -5.92
CA LYS A 38 -5.95 9.09 -6.70
C LYS A 38 -4.99 8.24 -5.87
N PHE A 39 -4.70 7.03 -6.38
CA PHE A 39 -3.66 6.16 -5.85
C PHE A 39 -2.46 6.15 -6.79
N THR A 40 -1.27 5.98 -6.21
CA THR A 40 -0.04 5.72 -6.96
C THR A 40 0.46 4.32 -6.60
N ARG A 41 1.14 3.69 -7.55
CA ARG A 41 1.71 2.35 -7.36
C ARG A 41 3.16 2.47 -6.92
N GLN A 42 3.59 1.60 -6.01
CA GLN A 42 4.99 1.46 -5.62
C GLN A 42 5.60 2.80 -5.25
N LYS A 43 5.02 3.42 -4.21
CA LYS A 43 5.44 4.72 -3.72
C LYS A 43 6.62 4.58 -2.76
N SER A 44 7.71 5.24 -3.08
CA SER A 44 8.88 5.28 -2.20
C SER A 44 8.68 6.28 -1.07
N VAL A 45 8.88 5.83 0.18
CA VAL A 45 8.84 6.68 1.37
C VAL A 45 10.07 6.32 2.22
N GLY A 46 11.10 7.15 2.19
CA GLY A 46 12.36 6.86 2.81
C GLY A 46 12.95 5.54 2.29
N PRO A 47 13.34 4.61 3.17
CA PRO A 47 13.91 3.33 2.74
C PRO A 47 12.84 2.31 2.33
N TYR A 48 11.55 2.66 2.42
CA TYR A 48 10.45 1.72 2.18
C TYR A 48 9.74 2.02 0.88
N ILE A 49 9.12 0.98 0.30
CA ILE A 49 8.27 1.11 -0.88
C ILE A 49 6.88 0.61 -0.50
N LEU A 50 5.88 1.48 -0.71
CA LEU A 50 4.48 1.16 -0.45
C LEU A 50 3.86 0.58 -1.72
N ASP A 51 3.09 -0.50 -1.60
CA ASP A 51 2.44 -1.10 -2.78
C ASP A 51 1.54 -0.09 -3.48
N PHE A 52 0.65 0.55 -2.73
CA PHE A 52 -0.25 1.59 -3.23
C PHE A 52 -0.37 2.70 -2.20
N TYR A 53 -0.45 3.94 -2.66
CA TYR A 53 -0.53 5.08 -1.76
C TYR A 53 -1.53 6.12 -2.27
N CYS A 54 -2.39 6.58 -1.36
CA CYS A 54 -3.33 7.67 -1.59
C CYS A 54 -2.92 8.88 -0.75
N ALA A 55 -2.40 9.90 -1.39
CA ALA A 55 -1.87 11.08 -0.68
C ALA A 55 -2.96 11.86 0.04
N SER A 56 -4.15 12.01 -0.57
CA SER A 56 -5.24 12.78 0.04
C SER A 56 -5.76 12.17 1.33
N ALA A 57 -5.70 10.84 1.47
CA ALA A 57 -6.11 10.15 2.70
C ALA A 57 -4.91 9.77 3.57
N GLN A 58 -3.69 9.98 3.11
CA GLN A 58 -2.47 9.48 3.74
C GLN A 58 -2.61 8.00 4.08
N LEU A 59 -3.03 7.24 3.08
CA LEU A 59 -3.35 5.82 3.22
C LEU A 59 -2.47 4.99 2.32
N ALA A 60 -1.77 4.02 2.91
CA ALA A 60 -1.05 2.99 2.19
C ALA A 60 -1.88 1.71 2.20
N VAL A 61 -1.99 1.07 1.04
CA VAL A 61 -2.63 -0.24 0.91
C VAL A 61 -1.55 -1.23 0.51
N GLU A 62 -1.40 -2.28 1.30
CA GLU A 62 -0.36 -3.30 1.12
C GLU A 62 -1.00 -4.65 0.92
N ILE A 63 -0.44 -5.44 0.00
CA ILE A 63 -0.87 -6.81 -0.20
C ILE A 63 0.24 -7.73 0.30
N ASP A 64 -0.06 -8.49 1.35
CA ASP A 64 0.91 -9.35 2.00
C ASP A 64 0.87 -10.75 1.42
N GLY A 65 2.05 -11.23 1.04
CA GLY A 65 2.24 -12.65 0.77
C GLY A 65 2.43 -13.43 2.07
N SER A 66 2.62 -14.73 1.96
CA SER A 66 2.74 -15.64 3.09
C SER A 66 4.09 -15.56 3.83
N GLN A 67 4.90 -14.58 3.52
CA GLN A 67 6.31 -14.54 3.93
C GLN A 67 6.57 -13.88 5.29
N HIS A 68 5.54 -13.42 5.99
CA HIS A 68 5.69 -12.53 7.14
C HIS A 68 5.54 -13.21 8.50
N TYR A 69 5.63 -14.54 8.55
CA TYR A 69 5.42 -15.26 9.79
C TYR A 69 6.70 -15.54 10.57
N GLU A 70 7.87 -15.15 10.04
CA GLU A 70 9.13 -15.31 10.74
C GLU A 70 9.35 -14.16 11.73
N PRO A 71 9.95 -14.42 12.91
CA PRO A 71 10.16 -13.36 13.91
C PRO A 71 10.92 -12.16 13.40
N GLN A 72 11.89 -12.36 12.51
CA GLN A 72 12.65 -11.26 11.92
C GLN A 72 11.78 -10.39 11.03
N GLY A 73 10.90 -11.02 10.26
CA GLY A 73 9.95 -10.30 9.43
C GLY A 73 8.98 -9.45 10.25
N GLN A 74 8.55 -9.96 11.41
CA GLN A 74 7.68 -9.21 12.30
C GLN A 74 8.35 -7.97 12.89
N GLN A 75 9.63 -8.08 13.27
CA GLN A 75 10.37 -6.93 13.79
C GLN A 75 10.57 -5.85 12.73
N GLN A 76 10.94 -6.26 11.51
CA GLN A 76 11.10 -5.33 10.39
C GLN A 76 9.76 -4.66 10.05
N ASP A 77 8.68 -5.40 10.14
CA ASP A 77 7.34 -4.90 9.87
C ASP A 77 6.91 -3.87 10.91
N ALA A 78 7.20 -4.11 12.19
CA ALA A 78 6.89 -3.16 13.25
C ALA A 78 7.68 -1.85 13.08
N ALA A 79 8.97 -1.94 12.75
CA ALA A 79 9.79 -0.76 12.51
C ALA A 79 9.30 0.04 11.31
N ARG A 80 8.91 -0.66 10.23
CA ARG A 80 8.35 -0.05 9.04
C ARG A 80 7.04 0.68 9.36
N THR A 81 6.15 0.04 10.08
CA THR A 81 4.88 0.63 10.47
C THR A 81 5.10 1.89 11.33
N ALA A 82 5.99 1.82 12.32
CA ALA A 82 6.30 2.97 13.17
C ALA A 82 6.86 4.13 12.36
N TYR A 83 7.76 3.84 11.41
CA TYR A 83 8.31 4.86 10.54
C TYR A 83 7.22 5.56 9.73
N LEU A 84 6.33 4.78 9.12
CA LEU A 84 5.25 5.33 8.30
C LEU A 84 4.25 6.12 9.15
N GLN A 85 3.94 5.65 10.35
CA GLN A 85 3.05 6.37 11.27
C GLN A 85 3.60 7.73 11.65
N ALA A 86 4.94 7.86 11.77
CA ALA A 86 5.57 9.14 12.08
C ALA A 86 5.30 10.19 11.00
N PHE A 87 5.02 9.77 9.77
CA PHE A 87 4.62 10.67 8.69
C PHE A 87 3.12 10.76 8.50
N GLY A 88 2.34 10.23 9.45
CA GLY A 88 0.89 10.30 9.40
C GLY A 88 0.25 9.31 8.43
N ILE A 89 0.98 8.30 8.01
CA ILE A 89 0.49 7.32 7.04
C ILE A 89 -0.18 6.15 7.77
N PHE A 90 -1.43 5.89 7.44
CA PHE A 90 -2.16 4.72 7.92
C PHE A 90 -1.97 3.58 6.93
N VAL A 91 -1.70 2.38 7.41
CA VAL A 91 -1.45 1.22 6.55
C VAL A 91 -2.58 0.22 6.68
N LEU A 92 -3.23 -0.10 5.56
CA LEU A 92 -4.18 -1.21 5.46
C LEU A 92 -3.48 -2.39 4.78
N ARG A 93 -3.64 -3.57 5.34
CA ARG A 93 -3.04 -4.79 4.79
C ARG A 93 -4.09 -5.82 4.47
N PHE A 94 -3.94 -6.42 3.30
CA PHE A 94 -4.81 -7.50 2.84
C PHE A 94 -3.94 -8.65 2.36
N SER A 95 -4.42 -9.87 2.51
CA SER A 95 -3.71 -11.02 1.95
C SER A 95 -3.97 -11.10 0.44
N ASN A 96 -3.09 -11.80 -0.28
CA ASN A 96 -3.32 -12.12 -1.69
C ASN A 96 -4.67 -12.79 -1.87
N ARG A 97 -5.00 -13.72 -0.96
CA ARG A 97 -6.25 -14.47 -1.02
C ARG A 97 -7.46 -13.55 -0.91
N ASP A 98 -7.44 -12.59 0.03
CA ASP A 98 -8.54 -11.64 0.19
C ASP A 98 -8.77 -10.85 -1.09
N VAL A 99 -7.69 -10.37 -1.70
CA VAL A 99 -7.80 -9.59 -2.93
C VAL A 99 -8.34 -10.44 -4.08
N LEU A 100 -7.86 -11.66 -4.22
CA LEU A 100 -8.25 -12.52 -5.33
C LEU A 100 -9.66 -13.11 -5.17
N LEU A 101 -10.10 -13.39 -3.94
CA LEU A 101 -11.36 -14.07 -3.69
C LEU A 101 -12.47 -13.13 -3.17
N ASN A 102 -12.13 -11.96 -2.65
CA ASN A 102 -13.11 -11.03 -2.08
C ASN A 102 -12.75 -9.59 -2.39
N LEU A 103 -12.57 -9.30 -3.66
CA LEU A 103 -12.18 -7.95 -4.10
C LEU A 103 -13.19 -6.90 -3.66
N GLU A 104 -14.49 -7.21 -3.69
CA GLU A 104 -15.53 -6.27 -3.26
C GLU A 104 -15.40 -5.88 -1.80
N GLY A 105 -15.11 -6.86 -0.93
CA GLY A 105 -14.89 -6.59 0.50
C GLY A 105 -13.64 -5.75 0.74
N VAL A 106 -12.57 -6.04 0.00
CA VAL A 106 -11.33 -5.26 0.08
C VAL A 106 -11.58 -3.82 -0.36
N ALA A 107 -12.26 -3.64 -1.49
CA ALA A 107 -12.60 -2.31 -2.01
C ALA A 107 -13.47 -1.52 -1.04
N ALA A 108 -14.47 -2.17 -0.43
CA ALA A 108 -15.34 -1.53 0.54
C ALA A 108 -14.57 -1.05 1.77
N GLU A 109 -13.63 -1.85 2.26
CA GLU A 109 -12.80 -1.48 3.41
C GLU A 109 -11.88 -0.30 3.07
N ILE A 110 -11.30 -0.30 1.88
CA ILE A 110 -10.45 0.81 1.43
C ILE A 110 -11.28 2.09 1.34
N GLU A 111 -12.46 2.03 0.72
CA GLU A 111 -13.33 3.20 0.60
C GLU A 111 -13.75 3.74 1.95
N ARG A 112 -14.18 2.86 2.86
CA ARG A 112 -14.56 3.25 4.21
C ARG A 112 -13.42 3.96 4.93
N THR A 113 -12.21 3.45 4.79
CA THR A 113 -11.04 4.03 5.44
C THR A 113 -10.70 5.40 4.85
N ILE A 114 -10.77 5.54 3.53
CA ILE A 114 -10.55 6.83 2.87
C ILE A 114 -11.53 7.87 3.40
N LEU A 115 -12.81 7.54 3.44
CA LEU A 115 -13.85 8.47 3.89
C LEU A 115 -13.65 8.86 5.35
N MET A 116 -13.29 7.91 6.21
CA MET A 116 -13.01 8.20 7.61
C MET A 116 -11.81 9.11 7.79
N ARG A 117 -10.80 8.99 6.95
CA ARG A 117 -9.58 9.80 7.09
C ARG A 117 -9.73 11.19 6.48
N ILE A 118 -10.52 11.34 5.44
CA ILE A 118 -10.74 12.63 4.78
C ILE A 118 -11.83 13.44 5.46
N PHE A 119 -12.92 12.80 5.85
CA PHE A 119 -14.09 13.47 6.45
C PHE A 119 -14.17 13.19 7.95
N LYS A 120 -13.19 13.68 8.67
CA LYS A 120 -13.18 13.56 10.14
C LYS A 120 -14.26 14.45 10.77
#